data_89da19ab6da88a29bf2a850575f59ab7
#
_entry.id   89da19ab6da88a29bf2a850575f59ab7
#
_cell.length_a   1.000
_cell.length_b   1.000
_cell.length_c   1.000
_cell.angle_alpha   90.00
_cell.angle_beta   90.00
_cell.angle_gamma   90.00
#
_symmetry.space_group_name_H-M   'P 1'
#
loop_
_entity.id
_entity.type
_entity.pdbx_description
1 polymer ?
#
loop_
_entity_poly.entity_id
_entity_poly.type
_entity_poly.pdbx_seq_one_letter_code
_entity_poly.pdbx_strand_id
1 'polypeptide(L)'
;MSAATLVESALENREIAARFVAARLAARALPGYPGKLPADLDTAYARQDAAIALWPDVLRGWKVGRIPDAWLARMGEDRLMGPVFGAQLHHLAAGASAALRVIEGGFAAVEAEYIFVLAHDADPQRSDHDAHSAAALVAALHIGIELAGSPLATINELGPAVVVSDFGNNAGVYLGPE
;
A
#
# COMPACT_ATOMS: atom_id res chain seq x y z
N MET A 1 -13.02 -16.65 -19.21
CA MET A 1 -12.61 -15.44 -19.95
C MET A 1 -11.76 -15.81 -21.14
N SER A 2 -11.89 -15.11 -22.29
CA SER A 2 -11.05 -15.34 -23.46
C SER A 2 -9.63 -14.78 -23.24
N ALA A 3 -8.63 -15.30 -24.01
CA ALA A 3 -7.27 -14.77 -23.95
C ALA A 3 -7.22 -13.27 -24.33
N ALA A 4 -8.02 -12.83 -25.28
CA ALA A 4 -8.13 -11.42 -25.64
C ALA A 4 -8.64 -10.55 -24.49
N THR A 5 -9.64 -11.00 -23.73
CA THR A 5 -10.19 -10.28 -22.54
C THR A 5 -9.15 -10.19 -21.43
N LEU A 6 -8.32 -11.21 -21.23
CA LEU A 6 -7.24 -11.18 -20.22
C LEU A 6 -6.14 -10.18 -20.59
N VAL A 7 -5.76 -10.13 -21.87
CA VAL A 7 -4.77 -9.17 -22.37
C VAL A 7 -5.28 -7.74 -22.25
N GLU A 8 -6.54 -7.48 -22.62
CA GLU A 8 -7.15 -6.15 -22.49
C GLU A 8 -7.21 -5.68 -21.02
N SER A 9 -7.61 -6.57 -20.10
CA SER A 9 -7.61 -6.27 -18.66
C SER A 9 -6.21 -5.97 -18.13
N ALA A 10 -5.19 -6.73 -18.56
CA ALA A 10 -3.81 -6.49 -18.13
C ALA A 10 -3.26 -5.14 -18.64
N LEU A 11 -3.60 -4.75 -19.87
CA LEU A 11 -3.23 -3.46 -20.43
C LEU A 11 -3.90 -2.31 -19.65
N GLU A 12 -5.20 -2.41 -19.38
CA GLU A 12 -5.93 -1.41 -18.57
C GLU A 12 -5.32 -1.27 -17.17
N ASN A 13 -5.03 -2.38 -16.50
CA ASN A 13 -4.41 -2.36 -15.17
C ASN A 13 -3.05 -1.65 -15.20
N ARG A 14 -2.23 -1.91 -16.21
CA ARG A 14 -0.93 -1.26 -16.38
C ARG A 14 -1.04 0.24 -16.67
N GLU A 15 -2.00 0.66 -17.47
CA GLU A 15 -2.25 2.09 -17.74
C GLU A 15 -2.68 2.85 -16.49
N ILE A 16 -3.59 2.27 -15.70
CA ILE A 16 -4.04 2.87 -14.43
C ILE A 16 -2.87 2.96 -13.44
N ALA A 17 -2.10 1.88 -13.30
CA ALA A 17 -0.90 1.83 -12.48
C ALA A 17 0.12 2.92 -12.87
N ALA A 18 0.40 3.05 -14.17
CA ALA A 18 1.32 4.06 -14.69
C ALA A 18 0.89 5.50 -14.36
N ARG A 19 -0.42 5.78 -14.39
CA ARG A 19 -0.96 7.10 -14.02
C ARG A 19 -0.79 7.40 -12.54
N PHE A 20 -1.03 6.43 -11.64
CA PHE A 20 -0.78 6.60 -10.21
C PHE A 20 0.72 6.81 -9.94
N VAL A 21 1.58 5.96 -10.50
CA VAL A 21 3.04 6.08 -10.34
C VAL A 21 3.53 7.45 -10.83
N ALA A 22 3.12 7.88 -12.02
CA ALA A 22 3.50 9.19 -12.55
C ALA A 22 3.03 10.35 -11.68
N ALA A 23 1.80 10.29 -11.15
CA ALA A 23 1.24 11.30 -10.26
C ALA A 23 2.01 11.37 -8.93
N ARG A 24 2.35 10.23 -8.33
CA ARG A 24 3.16 10.14 -7.11
C ARG A 24 4.57 10.68 -7.31
N LEU A 25 5.26 10.28 -8.39
CA LEU A 25 6.62 10.76 -8.70
C LEU A 25 6.65 12.27 -8.97
N ALA A 26 5.61 12.80 -9.60
CA ALA A 26 5.46 14.23 -9.88
C ALA A 26 4.89 15.04 -8.70
N ALA A 27 4.53 14.38 -7.58
CA ALA A 27 3.79 14.98 -6.46
C ALA A 27 2.56 15.78 -6.93
N ARG A 28 1.79 15.24 -7.87
CA ARG A 28 0.64 15.91 -8.50
C ARG A 28 -0.65 15.16 -8.18
N ALA A 29 -1.67 15.88 -7.69
CA ALA A 29 -2.99 15.31 -7.48
C ALA A 29 -3.66 14.85 -8.77
N LEU A 30 -4.46 13.79 -8.66
CA LEU A 30 -5.35 13.31 -9.71
C LEU A 30 -6.75 13.90 -9.52
N PRO A 31 -7.41 14.36 -10.59
CA PRO A 31 -8.76 14.91 -10.50
C PRO A 31 -9.83 13.85 -10.19
N GLY A 32 -9.50 12.59 -10.29
CA GLY A 32 -10.34 11.43 -10.05
C GLY A 32 -9.58 10.14 -10.30
N TYR A 33 -10.23 9.00 -10.06
CA TYR A 33 -9.64 7.70 -10.34
C TYR A 33 -9.28 7.58 -11.84
N PRO A 34 -8.05 7.14 -12.20
CA PRO A 34 -7.55 7.30 -13.56
C PRO A 34 -7.98 6.19 -14.54
N GLY A 35 -9.20 5.72 -14.43
CA GLY A 35 -9.77 4.67 -15.29
C GLY A 35 -11.03 4.06 -14.70
N LYS A 36 -11.31 2.80 -15.03
CA LYS A 36 -12.41 2.05 -14.45
C LYS A 36 -12.08 1.63 -13.02
N LEU A 37 -13.00 1.82 -12.06
CA LEU A 37 -12.81 1.37 -10.69
C LEU A 37 -12.62 -0.15 -10.62
N PRO A 38 -11.76 -0.67 -9.72
CA PRO A 38 -11.60 -2.10 -9.53
C PRO A 38 -12.87 -2.70 -8.95
N ALA A 39 -13.31 -3.83 -9.49
CA ALA A 39 -14.52 -4.50 -9.03
C ALA A 39 -14.30 -5.26 -7.69
N ASP A 40 -13.08 -5.75 -7.49
CA ASP A 40 -12.66 -6.65 -6.42
C ASP A 40 -11.18 -6.40 -6.04
N LEU A 41 -10.71 -7.13 -5.03
CA LEU A 41 -9.32 -7.05 -4.56
C LEU A 41 -8.35 -7.68 -5.57
N ASP A 42 -8.72 -8.72 -6.29
CA ASP A 42 -7.84 -9.36 -7.29
C ASP A 42 -7.45 -8.38 -8.39
N THR A 43 -8.43 -7.65 -8.91
CA THR A 43 -8.19 -6.57 -9.89
C THR A 43 -7.33 -5.45 -9.29
N ALA A 44 -7.58 -5.10 -8.03
CA ALA A 44 -6.84 -4.06 -7.34
C ALA A 44 -5.37 -4.45 -7.11
N TYR A 45 -5.12 -5.68 -6.66
CA TYR A 45 -3.75 -6.20 -6.49
C TYR A 45 -3.02 -6.35 -7.82
N ALA A 46 -3.69 -6.78 -8.90
CA ALA A 46 -3.07 -6.79 -10.23
C ALA A 46 -2.60 -5.39 -10.69
N ARG A 47 -3.32 -4.33 -10.30
CA ARG A 47 -2.89 -2.94 -10.52
C ARG A 47 -1.74 -2.53 -9.62
N GLN A 48 -1.80 -2.91 -8.34
CA GLN A 48 -0.71 -2.67 -7.40
C GLN A 48 0.59 -3.34 -7.87
N ASP A 49 0.53 -4.60 -8.30
CA ASP A 49 1.70 -5.33 -8.84
C ASP A 49 2.28 -4.64 -10.07
N ALA A 50 1.41 -4.19 -10.99
CA ALA A 50 1.85 -3.39 -12.14
C ALA A 50 2.49 -2.07 -11.72
N ALA A 51 1.99 -1.41 -10.66
CA ALA A 51 2.54 -0.18 -10.13
C ALA A 51 3.88 -0.41 -9.42
N ILE A 52 4.01 -1.50 -8.64
CA ILE A 52 5.28 -1.91 -8.00
C ILE A 52 6.35 -2.15 -9.07
N ALA A 53 6.01 -2.85 -10.16
CA ALA A 53 6.94 -3.09 -11.27
C ALA A 53 7.39 -1.83 -12.00
N LEU A 54 6.63 -0.74 -11.93
CA LEU A 54 6.96 0.58 -12.51
C LEU A 54 7.65 1.52 -11.52
N TRP A 55 7.62 1.22 -10.22
CA TRP A 55 8.17 2.11 -9.19
C TRP A 55 9.70 2.03 -9.15
N PRO A 56 10.43 3.16 -9.19
CA PRO A 56 11.89 3.17 -9.32
C PRO A 56 12.61 3.01 -7.98
N ASP A 57 12.11 2.15 -7.08
CA ASP A 57 12.72 1.91 -5.77
C ASP A 57 12.47 0.47 -5.30
N VAL A 58 13.26 0.03 -4.33
CA VAL A 58 13.25 -1.35 -3.81
C VAL A 58 12.17 -1.52 -2.75
N LEU A 59 11.35 -2.56 -2.91
CA LEU A 59 10.39 -3.00 -1.89
C LEU A 59 11.14 -3.43 -0.62
N ARG A 60 10.72 -2.93 0.55
CA ARG A 60 11.32 -3.21 1.86
C ARG A 60 10.36 -3.80 2.86
N GLY A 61 9.07 -3.66 2.64
CA GLY A 61 8.06 -4.18 3.55
C GLY A 61 6.65 -3.92 3.05
N TRP A 62 5.70 -4.16 3.93
CA TRP A 62 4.29 -4.06 3.65
C TRP A 62 3.56 -3.37 4.80
N LYS A 63 2.71 -2.40 4.49
CA LYS A 63 1.68 -1.94 5.41
C LYS A 63 0.50 -2.89 5.34
N VAL A 64 -0.21 -3.06 6.46
CA VAL A 64 -1.43 -3.88 6.54
C VAL A 64 -2.53 -3.05 7.16
N GLY A 65 -3.54 -2.70 6.37
CA GLY A 65 -4.70 -1.93 6.81
C GLY A 65 -5.94 -2.80 7.04
N ARG A 66 -6.83 -2.36 7.94
CA ARG A 66 -8.13 -2.99 8.13
C ARG A 66 -9.10 -2.53 7.05
N ILE A 67 -9.85 -3.46 6.49
CA ILE A 67 -10.99 -3.14 5.61
C ILE A 67 -12.19 -2.76 6.49
N PRO A 68 -12.82 -1.59 6.29
CA PRO A 68 -13.98 -1.17 7.07
C PRO A 68 -15.15 -2.15 6.95
N ASP A 69 -15.89 -2.34 8.03
CA ASP A 69 -16.98 -3.35 8.15
C ASP A 69 -18.02 -3.26 7.02
N ALA A 70 -18.33 -2.06 6.56
CA ALA A 70 -19.24 -1.85 5.44
C ALA A 70 -18.80 -2.48 4.10
N TRP A 71 -17.53 -2.84 3.98
CA TRP A 71 -16.95 -3.42 2.77
C TRP A 71 -16.63 -4.90 2.89
N LEU A 72 -16.63 -5.50 4.09
CA LEU A 72 -16.22 -6.89 4.32
C LEU A 72 -16.96 -7.88 3.44
N ALA A 73 -18.31 -7.78 3.39
CA ALA A 73 -19.13 -8.69 2.61
C ALA A 73 -18.84 -8.63 1.10
N ARG A 74 -18.38 -7.48 0.60
CA ARG A 74 -18.03 -7.28 -0.81
C ARG A 74 -16.60 -7.68 -1.13
N MET A 75 -15.69 -7.43 -0.22
CA MET A 75 -14.25 -7.67 -0.44
C MET A 75 -13.84 -9.12 -0.14
N GLY A 76 -14.56 -9.82 0.76
CA GLY A 76 -14.26 -11.18 1.16
C GLY A 76 -13.07 -11.32 2.13
N GLU A 77 -12.40 -10.20 2.43
CA GLU A 77 -11.22 -10.13 3.29
C GLU A 77 -11.39 -9.01 4.31
N ASP A 78 -10.70 -9.11 5.45
CA ASP A 78 -10.74 -8.09 6.51
C ASP A 78 -9.48 -7.21 6.55
N ARG A 79 -8.48 -7.52 5.72
CA ARG A 79 -7.21 -6.79 5.60
C ARG A 79 -6.87 -6.51 4.15
N LEU A 80 -6.13 -5.42 3.95
CA LEU A 80 -5.49 -5.07 2.69
C LEU A 80 -4.01 -4.77 2.94
N MET A 81 -3.20 -4.90 1.89
CA MET A 81 -1.77 -4.63 1.96
C MET A 81 -1.36 -3.58 0.93
N GLY A 82 -0.32 -2.81 1.28
CA GLY A 82 0.37 -1.89 0.40
C GLY A 82 1.88 -1.96 0.57
N PRO A 83 2.67 -1.73 -0.50
CA PRO A 83 4.13 -1.80 -0.44
C PRO A 83 4.72 -0.62 0.34
N VAL A 84 5.83 -0.88 1.03
CA VAL A 84 6.71 0.12 1.63
C VAL A 84 8.05 0.07 0.90
N PHE A 85 8.47 1.17 0.30
CA PHE A 85 9.71 1.27 -0.46
C PHE A 85 10.85 1.88 0.34
N GLY A 86 12.10 1.58 -0.07
CA GLY A 86 13.30 1.93 0.67
C GLY A 86 13.48 3.43 0.94
N ALA A 87 13.23 4.27 -0.05
CA ALA A 87 13.34 5.73 0.09
C ALA A 87 12.24 6.35 0.98
N GLN A 88 11.20 5.58 1.29
CA GLN A 88 10.07 5.98 2.14
C GLN A 88 10.15 5.41 3.56
N LEU A 89 11.20 4.62 3.86
CA LEU A 89 11.43 4.04 5.17
C LEU A 89 12.47 4.87 5.93
N HIS A 90 12.06 5.47 7.03
CA HIS A 90 12.87 6.37 7.83
C HIS A 90 13.00 5.88 9.27
N HIS A 91 14.15 6.16 9.89
CA HIS A 91 14.34 5.92 11.32
C HIS A 91 14.38 7.25 12.06
N LEU A 92 13.61 7.36 13.14
CA LEU A 92 13.54 8.55 13.99
C LEU A 92 13.96 8.23 15.41
N ALA A 93 14.91 9.00 15.94
CA ALA A 93 15.26 8.94 17.35
C ALA A 93 14.11 9.51 18.21
N ALA A 94 14.05 9.11 19.47
CA ALA A 94 13.09 9.66 20.43
C ALA A 94 13.20 11.19 20.48
N GLY A 95 12.06 11.88 20.40
CA GLY A 95 12.00 13.34 20.40
C GLY A 95 12.44 14.03 19.11
N ALA A 96 12.84 13.29 18.09
CA ALA A 96 13.15 13.87 16.78
C ALA A 96 11.87 14.35 16.07
N SER A 97 12.06 15.32 15.16
CA SER A 97 11.00 15.81 14.28
C SER A 97 11.33 15.46 12.84
N ALA A 98 10.32 15.15 12.05
CA ALA A 98 10.45 14.93 10.61
C ALA A 98 9.46 15.80 9.84
N ALA A 99 9.90 16.30 8.68
CA ALA A 99 8.99 16.93 7.72
C ALA A 99 8.42 15.85 6.80
N LEU A 100 7.10 15.74 6.75
CA LEU A 100 6.39 14.79 5.89
C LEU A 100 6.02 15.47 4.57
N ARG A 101 6.34 14.82 3.45
CA ARG A 101 5.98 15.31 2.12
C ARG A 101 4.60 14.80 1.74
N VAL A 102 3.67 15.71 1.49
CA VAL A 102 2.32 15.40 1.04
C VAL A 102 2.11 15.89 -0.39
N ILE A 103 1.17 15.28 -1.08
CA ILE A 103 0.74 15.72 -2.42
C ILE A 103 -0.35 16.77 -2.22
N GLU A 104 -0.09 18.02 -2.61
CA GLU A 104 -1.09 19.08 -2.55
C GLU A 104 -2.32 18.74 -3.40
N GLY A 105 -3.52 18.85 -2.80
CA GLY A 105 -4.77 18.44 -3.42
C GLY A 105 -5.02 16.93 -3.45
N GLY A 106 -4.12 16.13 -2.90
CA GLY A 106 -4.29 14.70 -2.68
C GLY A 106 -4.84 14.37 -1.29
N PHE A 107 -4.76 13.10 -0.92
CA PHE A 107 -5.07 12.62 0.44
C PHE A 107 -3.80 12.58 1.28
N ALA A 108 -3.89 12.95 2.56
CA ALA A 108 -2.83 12.74 3.54
C ALA A 108 -3.41 12.56 4.95
N ALA A 109 -2.86 11.60 5.70
CA ALA A 109 -3.12 11.40 7.12
C ALA A 109 -1.85 10.83 7.80
N VAL A 110 -1.75 11.01 9.12
CA VAL A 110 -0.71 10.40 9.94
C VAL A 110 -1.37 9.35 10.82
N GLU A 111 -0.87 8.14 10.76
CA GLU A 111 -1.39 6.98 11.48
C GLU A 111 -0.33 6.47 12.47
N ALA A 112 -0.73 6.17 13.71
CA ALA A 112 0.15 5.54 14.68
C ALA A 112 0.19 4.03 14.41
N GLU A 113 1.41 3.45 14.34
CA GLU A 113 1.61 2.08 13.89
C GLU A 113 2.50 1.26 14.81
N TYR A 114 2.21 -0.03 14.88
CA TYR A 114 3.15 -1.05 15.32
C TYR A 114 3.90 -1.58 14.09
N ILE A 115 5.24 -1.48 14.12
CA ILE A 115 6.09 -1.86 13.01
C ILE A 115 6.93 -3.05 13.42
N PHE A 116 6.69 -4.20 12.79
CA PHE A 116 7.46 -5.42 13.00
C PHE A 116 8.65 -5.46 12.03
N VAL A 117 9.84 -5.61 12.58
CA VAL A 117 11.05 -5.91 11.79
C VAL A 117 11.23 -7.43 11.79
N LEU A 118 11.30 -8.02 10.61
CA LEU A 118 11.48 -9.46 10.48
C LEU A 118 12.97 -9.84 10.58
N ALA A 119 13.28 -10.96 11.24
CA ALA A 119 14.62 -11.49 11.37
C ALA A 119 15.18 -12.03 10.03
N HIS A 120 14.28 -12.54 9.19
CA HIS A 120 14.56 -13.12 7.88
C HIS A 120 13.28 -13.12 7.05
N ASP A 121 13.40 -13.39 5.76
CA ASP A 121 12.27 -13.56 4.88
C ASP A 121 11.43 -14.79 5.31
N ALA A 122 10.11 -14.65 5.23
CA ALA A 122 9.21 -15.78 5.43
C ALA A 122 9.33 -16.76 4.26
N ASP A 123 9.16 -18.06 4.55
CA ASP A 123 9.11 -19.08 3.51
C ASP A 123 7.89 -18.83 2.59
N PRO A 124 8.07 -18.52 1.30
CA PRO A 124 6.96 -18.22 0.39
C PRO A 124 6.06 -19.42 0.12
N GLN A 125 6.47 -20.64 0.47
CA GLN A 125 5.67 -21.85 0.32
C GLN A 125 4.81 -22.14 1.57
N ARG A 126 5.04 -21.42 2.67
CA ARG A 126 4.28 -21.57 3.90
C ARG A 126 3.23 -20.47 4.02
N SER A 127 1.95 -20.84 3.94
CA SER A 127 0.81 -19.94 4.07
C SER A 127 -0.04 -20.17 5.35
N ASP A 128 0.35 -21.12 6.21
CA ASP A 128 -0.40 -21.58 7.39
C ASP A 128 0.18 -21.06 8.72
N HIS A 129 0.70 -19.84 8.73
CA HIS A 129 1.20 -19.22 9.95
C HIS A 129 0.05 -18.93 10.93
N ASP A 130 0.19 -19.43 12.15
CA ASP A 130 -0.55 -18.98 13.31
C ASP A 130 0.18 -17.83 14.02
N ALA A 131 -0.43 -17.25 15.05
CA ALA A 131 0.16 -16.15 15.81
C ALA A 131 1.53 -16.50 16.43
N HIS A 132 1.74 -17.76 16.86
CA HIS A 132 2.99 -18.20 17.46
C HIS A 132 4.11 -18.31 16.41
N SER A 133 3.83 -18.97 15.29
CA SER A 133 4.80 -19.14 14.21
C SER A 133 5.09 -17.83 13.46
N ALA A 134 4.11 -16.93 13.37
CA ALA A 134 4.33 -15.58 12.83
C ALA A 134 5.19 -14.74 13.78
N ALA A 135 4.96 -14.81 15.10
CA ALA A 135 5.78 -14.10 16.10
C ALA A 135 7.25 -14.54 16.07
N ALA A 136 7.53 -15.81 15.73
CA ALA A 136 8.89 -16.32 15.59
C ALA A 136 9.69 -15.70 14.43
N LEU A 137 9.02 -15.05 13.48
CA LEU A 137 9.67 -14.31 12.39
C LEU A 137 10.09 -12.89 12.81
N VAL A 138 9.57 -12.37 13.94
CA VAL A 138 9.81 -10.99 14.37
C VAL A 138 11.11 -10.89 15.14
N ALA A 139 12.00 -10.00 14.67
CA ALA A 139 13.24 -9.65 15.37
C ALA A 139 13.06 -8.47 16.32
N ALA A 140 12.25 -7.48 15.96
CA ALA A 140 12.00 -6.29 16.76
C ALA A 140 10.59 -5.73 16.52
N LEU A 141 10.08 -4.99 17.52
CA LEU A 141 8.84 -4.26 17.47
C LEU A 141 9.13 -2.78 17.73
N HIS A 142 8.76 -1.93 16.81
CA HIS A 142 8.86 -0.48 16.94
C HIS A 142 7.47 0.14 17.05
N ILE A 143 7.37 1.25 17.78
CA ILE A 143 6.27 2.19 17.66
C ILE A 143 6.70 3.23 16.63
N GLY A 144 5.84 3.49 15.67
CA GLY A 144 6.14 4.45 14.62
C GLY A 144 4.89 5.11 14.06
N ILE A 145 5.06 5.72 12.92
CA ILE A 145 3.96 6.31 12.18
C ILE A 145 4.01 5.92 10.71
N GLU A 146 2.85 5.76 10.10
CA GLU A 146 2.67 5.78 8.67
C GLU A 146 2.22 7.17 8.23
N LEU A 147 2.81 7.68 7.17
CA LEU A 147 2.19 8.70 6.35
C LEU A 147 1.30 8.00 5.33
N ALA A 148 0.01 7.97 5.58
CA ALA A 148 -0.95 7.59 4.57
C ALA A 148 -1.10 8.76 3.58
N GLY A 149 -0.94 8.50 2.29
CA GLY A 149 -0.99 9.53 1.26
C GLY A 149 -1.27 8.98 -0.13
N SER A 150 -1.98 9.78 -0.93
CA SER A 150 -2.36 9.42 -2.29
C SER A 150 -2.49 10.68 -3.15
N PRO A 151 -2.20 10.61 -4.46
CA PRO A 151 -2.56 11.66 -5.39
C PRO A 151 -4.08 11.82 -5.56
N LEU A 152 -4.89 10.84 -5.11
CA LEU A 152 -6.34 10.84 -5.21
C LEU A 152 -6.96 11.27 -3.88
N ALA A 153 -7.53 12.48 -3.81
CA ALA A 153 -8.12 13.03 -2.59
C ALA A 153 -9.24 12.15 -1.99
N THR A 154 -10.04 11.53 -2.87
CA THR A 154 -11.20 10.70 -2.50
C THR A 154 -10.87 9.20 -2.33
N ILE A 155 -9.59 8.84 -2.17
CA ILE A 155 -9.14 7.45 -2.19
C ILE A 155 -9.91 6.55 -1.21
N ASN A 156 -10.14 7.01 0.01
CA ASN A 156 -10.83 6.24 1.04
C ASN A 156 -12.36 6.15 0.80
N GLU A 157 -12.94 7.19 0.20
CA GLU A 157 -14.37 7.24 -0.13
C GLU A 157 -14.74 6.23 -1.22
N LEU A 158 -13.82 6.00 -2.16
CA LEU A 158 -13.99 5.06 -3.27
C LEU A 158 -13.82 3.59 -2.86
N GLY A 159 -13.32 3.35 -1.66
CA GLY A 159 -13.29 2.05 -1.01
C GLY A 159 -11.97 1.26 -1.12
N PRO A 160 -11.90 0.11 -0.42
CA PRO A 160 -10.65 -0.62 -0.19
C PRO A 160 -9.92 -1.06 -1.45
N ALA A 161 -10.63 -1.49 -2.48
CA ALA A 161 -10.02 -1.91 -3.74
C ALA A 161 -9.32 -0.73 -4.46
N VAL A 162 -9.82 0.50 -4.30
CA VAL A 162 -9.14 1.70 -4.80
C VAL A 162 -7.91 2.01 -3.96
N VAL A 163 -7.99 1.87 -2.65
CA VAL A 163 -6.84 2.01 -1.73
C VAL A 163 -5.73 1.04 -2.11
N VAL A 164 -6.03 -0.24 -2.33
CA VAL A 164 -5.05 -1.24 -2.79
C VAL A 164 -4.42 -0.84 -4.13
N SER A 165 -5.20 -0.36 -5.09
CA SER A 165 -4.70 0.02 -6.43
C SER A 165 -3.64 1.13 -6.40
N ASP A 166 -3.57 1.93 -5.32
CA ASP A 166 -2.58 2.98 -5.11
C ASP A 166 -1.75 2.72 -3.84
N PHE A 167 -1.02 1.60 -3.84
CA PHE A 167 -0.07 1.23 -2.79
C PHE A 167 -0.65 1.11 -1.38
N GLY A 168 -1.93 0.75 -1.24
CA GLY A 168 -2.61 0.74 0.06
C GLY A 168 -2.63 2.13 0.71
N ASN A 169 -2.59 3.20 -0.07
CA ASN A 169 -2.36 4.60 0.30
C ASN A 169 -1.05 4.89 1.10
N ASN A 170 -0.08 3.98 1.12
CA ASN A 170 1.20 4.24 1.77
C ASN A 170 1.98 5.34 1.05
N ALA A 171 2.56 6.28 1.81
CA ALA A 171 3.44 7.33 1.32
C ALA A 171 4.73 7.46 2.14
N GLY A 172 4.87 6.68 3.21
CA GLY A 172 6.09 6.61 4.01
C GLY A 172 5.87 6.01 5.38
N VAL A 173 6.91 5.40 5.93
CA VAL A 173 6.93 4.78 7.26
C VAL A 173 8.10 5.33 8.06
N TYR A 174 7.85 5.71 9.28
CA TYR A 174 8.81 6.30 10.20
C TYR A 174 8.89 5.42 11.46
N LEU A 175 9.99 4.65 11.55
CA LEU A 175 10.26 3.81 12.71
C LEU A 175 10.77 4.70 13.85
N GLY A 176 10.08 4.65 14.98
CA GLY A 176 10.54 5.20 16.22
C GLY A 176 11.49 4.24 16.96
N PRO A 177 11.78 4.49 18.22
CA PRO A 177 12.53 3.55 19.07
C PRO A 177 11.87 2.17 19.16
N GLU A 178 12.70 1.15 19.38
CA GLU A 178 12.30 -0.21 19.73
C GLU A 178 11.61 -0.27 21.10
#